data_f7853385e75db63407d1ea5c54bee888
#
_entry.id   f7853385e75db63407d1ea5c54bee888
#
_cell.length_a   1.000
_cell.length_b   1.000
_cell.length_c   1.000
_cell.angle_alpha   90.00
_cell.angle_beta   90.00
_cell.angle_gamma   90.00
#
_symmetry.space_group_name_H-M   'P 1'
#
loop_
_entity.id
_entity.type
_entity.pdbx_description
1 polymer ?
#
loop_
_entity_poly.entity_id
_entity_poly.type
_entity_poly.pdbx_seq_one_letter_code
_entity_poly.pdbx_strand_id
1 'polypeptide(L)'
;KKNRERFLPGLNSVFTDEVVDGSTYSAQVDQGIDRNNPLPTGDDNFFTRGDTITFKLSNINKPTYLFWSTWEFNQQSIGNPFSQPGKVIGNISNGALGAFCGYASWQGTVIAK
;
A
#
# COMPACT_ATOMS: atom_id res chain seq x y z
N LYS A 1 4.21 -6.93 20.64
CA LYS A 1 2.84 -6.56 20.24
C LYS A 1 2.77 -5.07 20.08
N LYS A 2 2.47 -4.63 18.89
CA LYS A 2 2.61 -3.24 18.52
C LYS A 2 1.23 -2.70 18.25
N ASN A 3 0.73 -1.92 19.19
CA ASN A 3 -0.44 -1.10 18.94
C ASN A 3 -0.03 0.03 17.99
N ARG A 4 -0.36 -0.14 16.73
CA ARG A 4 -0.24 0.95 15.76
C ARG A 4 -1.59 1.63 15.65
N GLU A 5 -1.60 2.93 15.88
CA GLU A 5 -2.82 3.75 15.85
C GLU A 5 -3.26 4.11 14.44
N ARG A 6 -2.46 3.78 13.43
CA ARG A 6 -2.74 4.12 12.04
C ARG A 6 -2.54 2.95 11.10
N PHE A 7 -3.26 2.97 10.01
CA PHE A 7 -3.05 2.05 8.90
C PHE A 7 -1.75 2.41 8.17
N LEU A 8 -0.95 1.40 7.88
CA LEU A 8 0.24 1.53 7.06
C LEU A 8 0.00 0.81 5.73
N PRO A 9 0.38 1.41 4.59
CA PRO A 9 0.34 0.71 3.32
C PRO A 9 1.36 -0.42 3.33
N GLY A 10 0.95 -1.60 2.85
CA GLY A 10 1.88 -2.69 2.54
C GLY A 10 2.71 -2.37 1.28
N LEU A 11 3.67 -3.22 0.99
CA LEU A 11 4.34 -3.21 -0.32
C LEU A 11 3.32 -3.63 -1.39
N ASN A 12 3.31 -2.92 -2.53
CA ASN A 12 2.32 -3.14 -3.59
C ASN A 12 0.87 -3.06 -3.07
N SER A 13 0.58 -1.99 -2.37
CA SER A 13 -0.72 -1.77 -1.72
C SER A 13 -1.87 -1.53 -2.70
N VAL A 14 -1.56 -1.23 -3.96
CA VAL A 14 -2.55 -1.04 -5.02
C VAL A 14 -2.40 -2.10 -6.11
N PHE A 15 -3.53 -2.64 -6.56
CA PHE A 15 -3.59 -3.63 -7.64
C PHE A 15 -4.81 -3.38 -8.52
N THR A 16 -4.77 -3.91 -9.74
CA THR A 16 -5.88 -3.87 -10.69
C THR A 16 -6.41 -5.28 -10.93
N ASP A 17 -7.69 -5.39 -11.18
CA ASP A 17 -8.37 -6.64 -11.51
C ASP A 17 -8.53 -6.88 -13.03
N GLU A 18 -7.90 -6.05 -13.86
CA GLU A 18 -8.05 -6.11 -15.33
C GLU A 18 -7.82 -7.51 -15.92
N VAL A 19 -6.96 -8.33 -15.27
CA VAL A 19 -6.65 -9.71 -15.73
C VAL A 19 -7.56 -10.76 -15.08
N VAL A 20 -8.13 -10.46 -13.92
CA VAL A 20 -8.89 -11.41 -13.08
C VAL A 20 -10.33 -10.97 -12.85
N ASP A 21 -10.80 -9.98 -13.60
CA ASP A 21 -12.16 -9.47 -13.50
C ASP A 21 -13.21 -10.57 -13.57
N GLY A 22 -14.11 -10.58 -12.63
CA GLY A 22 -15.14 -11.61 -12.48
C GLY A 22 -14.66 -12.93 -11.85
N SER A 23 -13.40 -13.03 -11.44
CA SER A 23 -12.82 -14.20 -10.79
C SER A 23 -12.44 -13.94 -9.34
N THR A 24 -12.39 -14.99 -8.52
CA THR A 24 -11.82 -14.89 -7.18
C THR A 24 -10.31 -14.74 -7.27
N TYR A 25 -9.78 -13.69 -6.66
CA TYR A 25 -8.35 -13.43 -6.62
C TYR A 25 -7.85 -13.36 -5.18
N SER A 26 -6.69 -13.98 -4.92
CA SER A 26 -6.02 -13.92 -3.62
C SER A 26 -4.82 -13.00 -3.70
N ALA A 27 -4.87 -11.89 -2.97
CA ALA A 27 -3.74 -10.98 -2.84
C ALA A 27 -2.99 -11.25 -1.53
N GLN A 28 -1.67 -11.33 -1.61
CA GLN A 28 -0.83 -11.38 -0.42
C GLN A 28 -0.77 -9.99 0.21
N VAL A 29 -0.98 -9.94 1.52
CA VAL A 29 -0.91 -8.69 2.28
C VAL A 29 0.27 -8.78 3.25
N ASP A 30 1.25 -7.93 3.03
CA ASP A 30 2.41 -7.81 3.90
C ASP A 30 2.18 -6.73 4.97
N GLN A 31 2.87 -6.86 6.08
CA GLN A 31 2.85 -5.83 7.11
C GLN A 31 3.51 -4.55 6.59
N GLY A 32 2.82 -3.42 6.67
CA GLY A 32 3.38 -2.12 6.29
C GLY A 32 4.53 -1.70 7.21
N ILE A 33 5.58 -1.11 6.63
CA ILE A 33 6.74 -0.61 7.37
C ILE A 33 6.49 0.84 7.80
N ASP A 34 6.59 1.11 9.08
CA ASP A 34 6.63 2.48 9.59
C ASP A 34 8.08 2.99 9.61
N ARG A 35 8.46 3.71 8.55
CA ARG A 35 9.82 4.27 8.43
C ARG A 35 10.17 5.28 9.50
N ASN A 36 9.15 5.91 10.12
CA ASN A 36 9.36 6.89 11.20
C ASN A 36 9.53 6.21 12.57
N ASN A 37 9.15 4.95 12.68
CA ASN A 37 9.27 4.17 13.91
C ASN A 37 9.61 2.71 13.56
N PRO A 38 10.82 2.46 13.02
CA PRO A 38 11.24 1.10 12.68
C PRO A 38 11.39 0.26 13.95
N LEU A 39 11.14 -1.03 13.80
CA LEU A 39 11.31 -1.97 14.89
C LEU A 39 12.78 -2.35 15.06
N PRO A 40 13.24 -2.50 16.31
CA PRO A 40 14.64 -2.82 16.60
C PRO A 40 15.10 -4.22 16.12
N THR A 41 14.16 -5.10 15.79
CA THR A 41 14.45 -6.53 15.57
C THR A 41 14.47 -6.96 14.11
N GLY A 42 14.21 -6.08 13.15
CA GLY A 42 14.15 -6.45 11.74
C GLY A 42 12.94 -7.31 11.32
N ASP A 43 12.07 -7.67 12.27
CA ASP A 43 10.85 -8.46 12.02
C ASP A 43 9.66 -7.60 11.57
N ASP A 44 9.95 -6.47 10.95
CA ASP A 44 8.95 -5.46 10.64
C ASP A 44 7.96 -5.86 9.56
N ASN A 45 8.30 -6.86 8.75
CA ASN A 45 7.54 -7.23 7.57
C ASN A 45 6.63 -8.45 7.77
N PHE A 46 6.69 -9.10 8.93
CA PHE A 46 5.96 -10.34 9.16
C PHE A 46 4.98 -10.22 10.31
N PHE A 47 3.83 -10.84 10.13
CA PHE A 47 2.88 -11.05 11.20
C PHE A 47 3.29 -12.26 12.02
N THR A 48 3.16 -12.13 13.35
CA THR A 48 3.43 -13.22 14.28
C THR A 48 2.14 -13.94 14.64
N ARG A 49 2.21 -15.23 14.85
CA ARG A 49 1.05 -16.02 15.28
C ARG A 49 0.43 -15.44 16.54
N GLY A 50 -0.89 -15.22 16.50
CA GLY A 50 -1.66 -14.60 17.59
C GLY A 50 -1.78 -13.07 17.49
N ASP A 51 -1.17 -12.43 16.47
CA ASP A 51 -1.38 -11.01 16.24
C ASP A 51 -2.80 -10.74 15.77
N THR A 52 -3.38 -9.65 16.28
CA THR A 52 -4.64 -9.12 15.79
C THR A 52 -4.34 -8.15 14.65
N ILE A 53 -4.82 -8.49 13.45
CA ILE A 53 -4.57 -7.72 12.23
C ILE A 53 -5.87 -7.05 11.83
N THR A 54 -5.86 -5.73 11.77
CA THR A 54 -6.94 -4.95 11.17
C THR A 54 -6.49 -4.47 9.80
N PHE A 55 -7.25 -4.81 8.78
CA PHE A 55 -6.96 -4.40 7.41
C PHE A 55 -8.09 -3.53 6.85
N LYS A 56 -7.70 -2.66 5.95
CA LYS A 56 -8.60 -1.75 5.24
C LYS A 56 -8.44 -1.98 3.74
N LEU A 57 -9.54 -2.35 3.10
CA LEU A 57 -9.63 -2.49 1.65
C LEU A 57 -10.41 -1.31 1.09
N SER A 58 -9.90 -0.66 0.07
CA SER A 58 -10.54 0.49 -0.54
C SER A 58 -10.71 0.30 -2.04
N ASN A 59 -11.92 0.53 -2.52
CA ASN A 59 -12.16 0.65 -3.95
C ASN A 59 -11.73 2.05 -4.41
N ILE A 60 -10.97 2.11 -5.49
CA ILE A 60 -10.40 3.34 -6.02
C ILE A 60 -10.60 3.41 -7.54
N ASN A 61 -10.64 4.62 -8.08
CA ASN A 61 -10.70 4.82 -9.53
C ASN A 61 -9.31 4.72 -10.18
N LYS A 62 -9.28 4.60 -11.49
CA LYS A 62 -8.04 4.47 -12.26
C LYS A 62 -7.03 5.60 -12.05
N PRO A 63 -7.39 6.89 -11.98
CA PRO A 63 -6.45 7.96 -11.67
C PRO A 63 -5.81 7.83 -10.28
N THR A 64 -6.57 7.40 -9.27
CA THR A 64 -6.04 7.12 -7.93
C THR A 64 -5.09 5.93 -7.94
N TYR A 65 -5.43 4.87 -8.65
CA TYR A 65 -4.53 3.73 -8.86
C TYR A 65 -3.19 4.15 -9.50
N LEU A 66 -3.23 4.94 -10.59
CA LEU A 66 -2.04 5.42 -11.27
C LEU A 66 -1.17 6.30 -10.37
N PHE A 67 -1.77 7.14 -9.56
CA PHE A 67 -1.03 7.94 -8.59
C PHE A 67 -0.29 7.05 -7.58
N TRP A 68 -0.99 6.15 -6.91
CA TRP A 68 -0.40 5.30 -5.89
C TRP A 68 0.62 4.30 -6.44
N SER A 69 0.35 3.67 -7.58
CA SER A 69 1.27 2.72 -8.20
C SER A 69 2.59 3.39 -8.62
N THR A 70 2.51 4.58 -9.22
CA THR A 70 3.71 5.33 -9.61
C THR A 70 4.45 5.89 -8.40
N TRP A 71 3.74 6.30 -7.36
CA TRP A 71 4.34 6.73 -6.10
C TRP A 71 5.09 5.58 -5.40
N GLU A 72 4.46 4.41 -5.26
CA GLU A 72 5.09 3.23 -4.67
C GLU A 72 6.33 2.79 -5.45
N PHE A 73 6.25 2.76 -6.77
CA PHE A 73 7.39 2.46 -7.62
C PHE A 73 8.57 3.40 -7.35
N ASN A 74 8.30 4.70 -7.26
CA ASN A 74 9.36 5.68 -6.95
C ASN A 74 9.94 5.45 -5.55
N GLN A 75 9.10 5.15 -4.55
CA GLN A 75 9.59 4.88 -3.20
C GLN A 75 10.47 3.63 -3.11
N GLN A 76 10.12 2.59 -3.85
CA GLN A 76 10.90 1.36 -3.92
C GLN A 76 12.22 1.54 -4.70
N SER A 77 12.28 2.52 -5.60
CA SER A 77 13.47 2.84 -6.39
C SER A 77 14.51 3.64 -5.61
N ILE A 78 14.16 4.22 -4.48
CA ILE A 78 15.08 5.00 -3.65
C ILE A 78 16.21 4.10 -3.13
N GLY A 79 17.45 4.48 -3.41
CA GLY A 79 18.65 3.73 -3.02
C GLY A 79 19.06 2.62 -3.99
N ASN A 80 18.35 2.42 -5.08
CA ASN A 80 18.76 1.52 -6.14
C ASN A 80 19.47 2.30 -7.27
N PRO A 81 20.81 2.18 -7.42
CA PRO A 81 21.55 2.93 -8.42
C PRO A 81 21.23 2.54 -9.87
N PHE A 82 20.58 1.40 -10.08
CA PHE A 82 20.19 0.90 -11.39
C PHE A 82 18.74 1.25 -11.76
N SER A 83 18.00 1.84 -10.86
CA SER A 83 16.61 2.25 -11.07
C SER A 83 16.54 3.75 -11.23
N GLN A 84 16.00 4.21 -12.34
CA GLN A 84 15.73 5.63 -12.53
C GLN A 84 14.37 5.97 -11.87
N PRO A 85 14.29 7.01 -11.03
CA PRO A 85 13.02 7.46 -10.48
C PRO A 85 12.12 7.92 -11.63
N GLY A 86 10.94 7.35 -11.69
CA GLY A 86 9.91 7.74 -12.64
C GLY A 86 9.12 8.96 -12.16
N LYS A 87 8.27 9.48 -13.03
CA LYS A 87 7.36 10.56 -12.66
C LYS A 87 6.13 9.98 -11.93
N VAL A 88 5.78 10.54 -10.78
CA VAL A 88 4.50 10.26 -10.12
C VAL A 88 3.37 10.92 -10.91
N ILE A 89 2.37 10.13 -11.28
CA ILE A 89 1.24 10.60 -12.09
C ILE A 89 0.15 11.13 -11.16
N GLY A 90 -0.03 12.46 -11.14
CA GLY A 90 -1.12 13.11 -10.43
C GLY A 90 -2.40 13.23 -11.29
N ASN A 91 -3.50 13.61 -10.66
CA ASN A 91 -4.78 13.85 -11.33
C ASN A 91 -5.28 15.30 -11.20
N ILE A 92 -4.40 16.21 -10.79
CA ILE A 92 -4.71 17.64 -10.67
C ILE A 92 -4.19 18.36 -11.91
N SER A 93 -5.01 19.22 -12.49
CA SER A 93 -4.68 20.01 -13.67
C SER A 93 -3.80 21.24 -13.35
N ASN A 94 -3.38 21.96 -14.39
CA ASN A 94 -2.60 23.21 -14.30
C ASN A 94 -1.22 23.08 -13.63
N GLY A 95 -0.55 21.93 -13.78
CA GLY A 95 0.80 21.71 -13.26
C GLY A 95 0.90 21.56 -11.75
N ALA A 96 -0.21 21.45 -11.04
CA ALA A 96 -0.19 21.17 -9.61
C ALA A 96 0.28 19.74 -9.33
N LEU A 97 1.06 19.60 -8.26
CA LEU A 97 1.56 18.29 -7.81
C LEU A 97 0.58 17.64 -6.84
N GLY A 98 0.47 16.33 -6.94
CA GLY A 98 -0.35 15.52 -6.04
C GLY A 98 -1.56 14.90 -6.69
N ALA A 99 -2.45 14.38 -5.86
CA ALA A 99 -3.68 13.75 -6.32
C ALA A 99 -4.85 14.03 -5.38
N PHE A 100 -6.02 14.20 -5.97
CA PHE A 100 -7.29 14.22 -5.25
C PHE A 100 -7.93 12.84 -5.41
N CYS A 101 -8.08 12.12 -4.30
CA CYS A 101 -8.49 10.73 -4.29
C CYS A 101 -9.74 10.52 -3.42
N GLY A 102 -10.70 9.78 -3.94
CA GLY A 102 -11.85 9.29 -3.20
C GLY A 102 -11.73 7.79 -2.93
N TYR A 103 -12.17 7.34 -1.77
CA TYR A 103 -12.09 5.95 -1.33
C TYR A 103 -13.44 5.45 -0.85
N ALA A 104 -13.88 4.30 -1.34
CA ALA A 104 -14.93 3.51 -0.73
C ALA A 104 -14.25 2.35 0.02
N SER A 105 -14.24 2.41 1.34
CA SER A 105 -13.41 1.53 2.17
C SER A 105 -14.23 0.56 3.01
N TRP A 106 -13.72 -0.65 3.13
CA TRP A 106 -14.16 -1.67 4.06
C TRP A 106 -13.03 -2.06 5.00
N GLN A 107 -13.37 -2.38 6.24
CA GLN A 107 -12.41 -2.80 7.25
C GLN A 107 -12.78 -4.16 7.81
N GLY A 108 -11.77 -4.96 8.09
CA GLY A 108 -11.94 -6.26 8.73
C GLY A 108 -10.80 -6.54 9.71
N THR A 109 -11.06 -7.44 10.65
CA THR A 109 -10.08 -7.83 11.66
C THR A 109 -9.97 -9.35 11.70
N VAL A 110 -8.74 -9.85 11.69
CA VAL A 110 -8.42 -11.27 11.78
C VAL A 110 -7.29 -11.49 12.78
N ILE A 111 -7.21 -12.70 13.31
CA ILE A 111 -6.10 -13.13 14.17
C ILE A 111 -5.19 -14.04 13.36
N ALA A 112 -3.90 -13.75 13.32
CA ALA A 112 -2.92 -14.58 12.65
C ALA A 112 -2.81 -15.95 13.31
N LYS A 113 -2.98 -16.98 12.52
CA LYS A 113 -2.96 -18.38 12.97
C LYS A 113 -1.62 -19.05 12.66
#